data_7cd541bf1f8dc48d5b4daba63fab190d
#
_entry.id   7cd541bf1f8dc48d5b4daba63fab190d
#
_cell.length_a   1.000
_cell.length_b   1.000
_cell.length_c   1.000
_cell.angle_alpha   90.00
_cell.angle_beta   90.00
_cell.angle_gamma   90.00
#
_symmetry.space_group_name_H-M   'P 1'
#
loop_
_entity.id
_entity.type
_entity.pdbx_description
1 polymer ?
#
loop_
_entity_poly.entity_id
_entity_poly.type
_entity_poly.pdbx_seq_one_letter_code
_entity_poly.pdbx_strand_id
1 'polypeptide(L)'
;MNEKDLLTRWEERIPDADEPSYMLLMALCAVSSHTAALEAVFDKTLLEDLAIPDSKQYFTEAVSKIPARFSAPQDFDYLRSFGLLTVYALQSGNNNDLHRYLGMYHALVAEYGFHDESRWPDDISLSEVDDRRRLFWCVYRLEIHSSCVFGHTVRLPEAQVSVYYPRITPTMDPETQAWTIGWDYITDVFRLLEYAIFGLRACKNRKALLAVLCDRPSPTMLLDSLAQLKASKSRTLTRLHDPDSEFYSNRCRYMAVQISCIETTTTIMALLYCQAPARDVMAVAEKFLKKLSSAPLIMFKIASSQIVHQLLGVGHMLSNASRYDNDQYRTEAKRLIAFLGDLVKSLESVVPAAGSAGDKLLRLAEANT
;
A
#
# COMPACT_ATOMS: atom_id res chain seq x y z
N MET A 1 -5.15 16.02 -5.75
CA MET A 1 -5.44 16.85 -6.95
C MET A 1 -6.94 16.88 -7.11
N ASN A 2 -7.53 18.08 -7.22
CA ASN A 2 -8.98 18.24 -7.40
C ASN A 2 -9.32 17.94 -8.88
N GLU A 3 -10.42 17.25 -9.13
CA GLU A 3 -10.90 16.92 -10.48
C GLU A 3 -11.03 18.16 -11.38
N LYS A 4 -11.58 19.26 -10.84
CA LYS A 4 -11.67 20.54 -11.55
C LYS A 4 -10.30 21.09 -11.96
N ASP A 5 -9.33 21.07 -11.06
CA ASP A 5 -7.98 21.56 -11.36
C ASP A 5 -7.32 20.70 -12.45
N LEU A 6 -7.64 19.40 -12.47
CA LEU A 6 -7.13 18.48 -13.48
C LEU A 6 -7.76 18.76 -14.85
N LEU A 7 -9.08 18.90 -14.90
CA LEU A 7 -9.83 19.20 -16.14
C LEU A 7 -9.43 20.56 -16.70
N THR A 8 -9.34 21.60 -15.86
CA THR A 8 -8.89 22.94 -16.27
C THR A 8 -7.48 22.90 -16.85
N ARG A 9 -6.56 22.21 -16.18
CA ARG A 9 -5.19 22.02 -16.71
C ARG A 9 -5.17 21.23 -18.02
N TRP A 10 -6.08 20.26 -18.16
CA TRP A 10 -6.24 19.51 -19.39
C TRP A 10 -6.73 20.40 -20.55
N GLU A 11 -7.79 21.16 -20.34
CA GLU A 11 -8.39 22.02 -21.37
C GLU A 11 -7.49 23.19 -21.79
N GLU A 12 -6.74 23.77 -20.84
CA GLU A 12 -5.90 24.93 -21.08
C GLU A 12 -4.48 24.61 -21.61
N ARG A 13 -3.96 23.40 -21.40
CA ARG A 13 -2.52 23.11 -21.57
C ARG A 13 -2.17 21.97 -22.51
N ILE A 14 -3.11 21.28 -23.16
CA ILE A 14 -2.77 20.16 -24.06
C ILE A 14 -1.84 20.56 -25.21
N PRO A 15 -1.97 21.73 -25.87
CA PRO A 15 -1.07 22.13 -26.94
C PRO A 15 0.33 22.58 -26.48
N ASP A 16 0.46 23.09 -25.26
CA ASP A 16 1.67 23.74 -24.71
C ASP A 16 2.05 23.21 -23.31
N ALA A 17 1.68 21.97 -22.96
CA ALA A 17 2.02 21.39 -21.66
C ALA A 17 3.54 21.30 -21.52
N ASP A 18 4.07 21.86 -20.43
CA ASP A 18 5.45 21.61 -20.02
C ASP A 18 5.68 20.10 -19.78
N GLU A 19 6.91 19.65 -19.89
CA GLU A 19 7.24 18.21 -19.75
C GLU A 19 6.71 17.57 -18.46
N PRO A 20 6.79 18.22 -17.25
CA PRO A 20 6.29 17.64 -16.00
C PRO A 20 4.79 17.40 -15.99
N SER A 21 3.99 18.39 -16.42
CA SER A 21 2.53 18.29 -16.46
C SER A 21 2.06 17.25 -17.49
N TYR A 22 2.73 17.16 -18.64
CA TYR A 22 2.45 16.14 -19.64
C TYR A 22 2.78 14.74 -19.12
N MET A 23 3.94 14.56 -18.48
CA MET A 23 4.33 13.29 -17.85
C MET A 23 3.31 12.86 -16.80
N LEU A 24 2.87 13.78 -15.94
CA LEU A 24 1.84 13.52 -14.93
C LEU A 24 0.54 13.03 -15.55
N LEU A 25 0.10 13.70 -16.62
CA LEU A 25 -1.10 13.34 -17.33
C LEU A 25 -1.02 11.93 -17.92
N MET A 26 0.07 11.60 -18.61
CA MET A 26 0.28 10.26 -19.17
C MET A 26 0.35 9.19 -18.07
N ALA A 27 1.01 9.48 -16.96
CA ALA A 27 1.06 8.57 -15.81
C ALA A 27 -0.34 8.32 -15.20
N LEU A 28 -1.17 9.37 -15.10
CA LEU A 28 -2.56 9.25 -14.65
C LEU A 28 -3.41 8.44 -15.62
N CYS A 29 -3.28 8.70 -16.93
CA CYS A 29 -3.97 7.93 -17.98
C CYS A 29 -3.56 6.45 -17.93
N ALA A 30 -2.28 6.14 -17.69
CA ALA A 30 -1.81 4.76 -17.55
C ALA A 30 -2.51 4.03 -16.39
N VAL A 31 -2.57 4.64 -15.20
CA VAL A 31 -3.25 4.06 -14.03
C VAL A 31 -4.75 3.92 -14.30
N SER A 32 -5.40 4.97 -14.80
CA SER A 32 -6.85 4.99 -15.04
C SER A 32 -7.28 3.98 -16.09
N SER A 33 -6.57 3.93 -17.22
CA SER A 33 -6.83 2.98 -18.30
C SER A 33 -6.61 1.53 -17.85
N HIS A 34 -5.54 1.25 -17.08
CA HIS A 34 -5.30 -0.07 -16.49
C HIS A 34 -6.45 -0.50 -15.55
N THR A 35 -6.87 0.41 -14.66
CA THR A 35 -7.96 0.17 -13.70
C THR A 35 -9.28 -0.06 -14.43
N ALA A 36 -9.57 0.74 -15.46
CA ALA A 36 -10.77 0.61 -16.30
C ALA A 36 -10.78 -0.72 -17.08
N ALA A 37 -9.66 -1.10 -17.70
CA ALA A 37 -9.53 -2.35 -18.44
C ALA A 37 -9.77 -3.61 -17.56
N LEU A 38 -9.46 -3.53 -16.28
CA LEU A 38 -9.75 -4.58 -15.29
C LEU A 38 -11.16 -4.46 -14.68
N GLU A 39 -11.95 -3.49 -15.08
CA GLU A 39 -13.23 -3.14 -14.41
C GLU A 39 -13.07 -2.95 -12.88
N ALA A 40 -11.91 -2.48 -12.45
CA ALA A 40 -11.56 -2.30 -11.05
C ALA A 40 -12.00 -0.92 -10.54
N VAL A 41 -13.25 -0.56 -10.80
CA VAL A 41 -13.86 0.73 -10.43
C VAL A 41 -15.00 0.52 -9.45
N PHE A 42 -15.26 1.51 -8.59
CA PHE A 42 -16.36 1.44 -7.63
C PHE A 42 -17.73 1.62 -8.30
N ASP A 43 -17.78 2.43 -9.35
CA ASP A 43 -18.98 2.70 -10.14
C ASP A 43 -18.74 2.23 -11.58
N LYS A 44 -19.46 1.20 -11.98
CA LYS A 44 -19.32 0.60 -13.33
C LYS A 44 -19.98 1.44 -14.42
N THR A 45 -20.89 2.36 -14.07
CA THR A 45 -21.50 3.24 -15.06
C THR A 45 -20.48 4.15 -15.73
N LEU A 46 -19.35 4.42 -15.05
CA LEU A 46 -18.23 5.17 -15.61
C LEU A 46 -17.53 4.46 -16.80
N LEU A 47 -17.80 3.19 -17.01
CA LEU A 47 -17.19 2.39 -18.09
C LEU A 47 -18.14 2.18 -19.28
N GLU A 48 -19.42 2.59 -19.14
CA GLU A 48 -20.41 2.44 -20.21
C GLU A 48 -19.99 3.29 -21.41
N ASP A 49 -20.00 2.67 -22.59
CA ASP A 49 -19.66 3.29 -23.88
C ASP A 49 -18.22 3.87 -23.98
N LEU A 50 -17.33 3.54 -23.03
CA LEU A 50 -15.96 4.02 -23.04
C LEU A 50 -15.05 3.08 -23.83
N ALA A 51 -14.44 3.55 -24.91
CA ALA A 51 -13.32 2.88 -25.54
C ALA A 51 -12.07 3.05 -24.67
N ILE A 52 -11.64 1.96 -24.00
CA ILE A 52 -10.50 1.99 -23.08
C ILE A 52 -9.20 1.79 -23.88
N PRO A 53 -8.31 2.81 -23.97
CA PRO A 53 -7.04 2.67 -24.64
C PRO A 53 -6.08 1.76 -23.86
N ASP A 54 -5.05 1.24 -24.55
CA ASP A 54 -4.02 0.43 -23.90
C ASP A 54 -3.19 1.26 -22.89
N SER A 55 -3.28 0.91 -21.63
CA SER A 55 -2.57 1.57 -20.53
C SER A 55 -1.06 1.59 -20.70
N LYS A 56 -0.50 0.58 -21.41
CA LYS A 56 0.93 0.48 -21.67
C LYS A 56 1.44 1.57 -22.61
N GLN A 57 0.60 2.06 -23.52
CA GLN A 57 0.98 3.18 -24.39
C GLN A 57 1.19 4.45 -23.57
N TYR A 58 0.24 4.77 -22.68
CA TYR A 58 0.36 5.91 -21.77
C TYR A 58 1.55 5.79 -20.82
N PHE A 59 1.77 4.59 -20.29
CA PHE A 59 2.94 4.33 -19.43
C PHE A 59 4.25 4.57 -20.20
N THR A 60 4.38 4.05 -21.41
CA THR A 60 5.58 4.23 -22.24
C THR A 60 5.80 5.69 -22.56
N GLU A 61 4.74 6.43 -22.88
CA GLU A 61 4.81 7.86 -23.16
C GLU A 61 5.24 8.65 -21.91
N ALA A 62 4.66 8.38 -20.73
CA ALA A 62 5.09 9.00 -19.47
C ALA A 62 6.58 8.76 -19.19
N VAL A 63 7.04 7.53 -19.39
CA VAL A 63 8.44 7.15 -19.17
C VAL A 63 9.38 7.84 -20.15
N SER A 64 8.95 8.07 -21.41
CA SER A 64 9.73 8.77 -22.43
C SER A 64 10.03 10.23 -22.06
N LYS A 65 9.22 10.81 -21.16
CA LYS A 65 9.34 12.20 -20.69
C LYS A 65 10.18 12.34 -19.41
N ILE A 66 10.73 11.26 -18.91
CA ILE A 66 11.64 11.34 -17.76
C ILE A 66 12.92 12.06 -18.20
N PRO A 67 13.26 13.24 -17.64
CA PRO A 67 14.42 13.98 -18.06
C PRO A 67 15.73 13.29 -17.63
N ALA A 68 16.78 13.41 -18.45
CA ALA A 68 18.10 12.91 -18.07
C ALA A 68 18.68 13.63 -16.84
N ARG A 69 18.26 14.88 -16.61
CA ARG A 69 18.60 15.70 -15.43
C ARG A 69 17.37 16.53 -15.06
N PHE A 70 17.07 16.58 -13.78
CA PHE A 70 16.03 17.46 -13.25
C PHE A 70 16.64 18.85 -13.11
N SER A 71 16.28 19.77 -14.00
CA SER A 71 16.87 21.12 -14.06
C SER A 71 16.10 22.15 -13.23
N ALA A 72 14.84 21.89 -12.90
CA ALA A 72 14.00 22.78 -12.09
C ALA A 72 13.79 22.16 -10.72
N PRO A 73 14.25 22.82 -9.65
CA PRO A 73 14.34 22.19 -8.33
C PRO A 73 13.00 22.02 -7.61
N GLN A 74 11.83 22.15 -8.17
CA GLN A 74 10.59 22.06 -7.39
C GLN A 74 9.32 21.72 -8.18
N ASP A 75 9.41 21.09 -9.33
CA ASP A 75 8.19 20.72 -10.01
C ASP A 75 7.53 19.51 -9.32
N PHE A 76 6.48 19.82 -8.56
CA PHE A 76 5.70 18.84 -7.81
C PHE A 76 5.07 17.78 -8.73
N ASP A 77 4.88 18.08 -10.01
CA ASP A 77 4.31 17.15 -10.97
C ASP A 77 5.23 15.98 -11.30
N TYR A 78 6.56 16.13 -11.19
CA TYR A 78 7.47 14.98 -11.26
C TYR A 78 7.29 14.02 -10.07
N LEU A 79 7.15 14.54 -8.85
CA LEU A 79 6.88 13.71 -7.67
C LEU A 79 5.54 12.96 -7.82
N ARG A 80 4.49 13.65 -8.30
CA ARG A 80 3.19 13.03 -8.61
C ARG A 80 3.32 11.95 -9.66
N SER A 81 4.07 12.22 -10.74
CA SER A 81 4.29 11.28 -11.84
C SER A 81 4.97 10.00 -11.36
N PHE A 82 6.06 10.11 -10.59
CA PHE A 82 6.73 8.92 -10.04
C PHE A 82 5.86 8.17 -9.04
N GLY A 83 5.05 8.86 -8.25
CA GLY A 83 4.04 8.23 -7.41
C GLY A 83 3.04 7.40 -8.23
N LEU A 84 2.49 7.95 -9.32
CA LEU A 84 1.56 7.24 -10.20
C LEU A 84 2.22 6.10 -10.98
N LEU A 85 3.44 6.29 -11.50
CA LEU A 85 4.19 5.23 -12.16
C LEU A 85 4.50 4.07 -11.19
N THR A 86 4.74 4.37 -9.92
CA THR A 86 4.88 3.36 -8.86
C THR A 86 3.59 2.59 -8.65
N VAL A 87 2.44 3.28 -8.59
CA VAL A 87 1.11 2.65 -8.48
C VAL A 87 0.83 1.77 -9.70
N TYR A 88 1.08 2.27 -10.92
CA TYR A 88 0.91 1.49 -12.14
C TYR A 88 1.77 0.22 -12.14
N ALA A 89 3.05 0.35 -11.79
CA ALA A 89 3.97 -0.78 -11.72
C ALA A 89 3.52 -1.83 -10.70
N LEU A 90 3.02 -1.40 -9.53
CA LEU A 90 2.43 -2.29 -8.54
C LEU A 90 1.19 -2.99 -9.10
N GLN A 91 0.25 -2.26 -9.69
CA GLN A 91 -1.00 -2.82 -10.24
C GLN A 91 -0.76 -3.81 -11.39
N SER A 92 0.20 -3.51 -12.26
CA SER A 92 0.59 -4.38 -13.37
C SER A 92 1.48 -5.56 -12.97
N GLY A 93 1.90 -5.65 -11.69
CA GLY A 93 2.78 -6.72 -11.19
C GLY A 93 4.24 -6.58 -11.62
N ASN A 94 4.67 -5.41 -12.11
CA ASN A 94 6.05 -5.17 -12.53
C ASN A 94 6.91 -4.67 -11.34
N ASN A 95 7.47 -5.61 -10.59
CA ASN A 95 8.25 -5.32 -9.39
C ASN A 95 9.54 -4.54 -9.69
N ASN A 96 10.14 -4.71 -10.86
CA ASN A 96 11.36 -3.99 -11.24
C ASN A 96 11.05 -2.50 -11.44
N ASP A 97 9.99 -2.18 -12.15
CA ASP A 97 9.56 -0.79 -12.36
C ASP A 97 9.03 -0.16 -11.06
N LEU A 98 8.30 -0.92 -10.24
CA LEU A 98 7.91 -0.49 -8.89
C LEU A 98 9.14 0.01 -8.10
N HIS A 99 10.19 -0.79 -8.05
CA HIS A 99 11.40 -0.45 -7.32
C HIS A 99 12.16 0.73 -7.95
N ARG A 100 12.19 0.81 -9.28
CA ARG A 100 12.80 1.90 -10.04
C ARG A 100 12.13 3.24 -9.72
N TYR A 101 10.79 3.33 -9.85
CA TYR A 101 10.08 4.60 -9.68
C TYR A 101 9.99 5.04 -8.22
N LEU A 102 9.90 4.11 -7.27
CA LEU A 102 10.14 4.41 -5.86
C LEU A 102 11.53 5.02 -5.63
N GLY A 103 12.56 4.48 -6.26
CA GLY A 103 13.92 5.03 -6.18
C GLY A 103 14.03 6.45 -6.72
N MET A 104 13.43 6.74 -7.88
CA MET A 104 13.38 8.07 -8.48
C MET A 104 12.59 9.06 -7.62
N TYR A 105 11.43 8.64 -7.09
CA TYR A 105 10.66 9.45 -6.15
C TYR A 105 11.50 9.85 -4.94
N HIS A 106 12.16 8.89 -4.28
CA HIS A 106 12.96 9.16 -3.10
C HIS A 106 14.20 10.00 -3.38
N ALA A 107 14.79 9.91 -4.58
CA ALA A 107 15.86 10.80 -4.99
C ALA A 107 15.39 12.26 -5.02
N LEU A 108 14.22 12.52 -5.61
CA LEU A 108 13.63 13.87 -5.62
C LEU A 108 13.18 14.32 -4.22
N VAL A 109 12.64 13.41 -3.41
CA VAL A 109 12.29 13.71 -2.01
C VAL A 109 13.51 14.21 -1.23
N ALA A 110 14.66 13.54 -1.42
CA ALA A 110 15.90 13.94 -0.75
C ALA A 110 16.43 15.30 -1.28
N GLU A 111 16.40 15.48 -2.60
CA GLU A 111 16.87 16.71 -3.26
C GLU A 111 16.02 17.93 -2.88
N TYR A 112 14.69 17.79 -2.89
CA TYR A 112 13.76 18.90 -2.64
C TYR A 112 13.40 19.08 -1.17
N GLY A 113 13.84 18.17 -0.29
CA GLY A 113 13.45 18.18 1.11
C GLY A 113 11.96 17.91 1.34
N PHE A 114 11.32 17.18 0.44
CA PHE A 114 9.86 16.97 0.45
C PHE A 114 9.35 16.24 1.70
N HIS A 115 10.23 15.56 2.43
CA HIS A 115 9.97 14.87 3.70
C HIS A 115 9.85 15.80 4.92
N ASP A 116 10.06 17.10 4.72
CA ASP A 116 10.04 18.11 5.78
C ASP A 116 9.21 19.32 5.31
N GLU A 117 8.03 19.53 5.90
CA GLU A 117 7.12 20.63 5.53
C GLU A 117 7.74 22.02 5.71
N SER A 118 8.72 22.17 6.61
CA SER A 118 9.41 23.46 6.81
C SER A 118 10.25 23.89 5.61
N ARG A 119 10.49 22.98 4.66
CA ARG A 119 11.25 23.22 3.42
C ARG A 119 10.34 23.43 2.20
N TRP A 120 9.02 23.33 2.38
CA TRP A 120 8.09 23.58 1.29
C TRP A 120 7.98 25.09 1.01
N PRO A 121 7.62 25.51 -0.21
CA PRO A 121 7.42 26.92 -0.51
C PRO A 121 6.31 27.55 0.36
N ASP A 122 6.54 28.78 0.83
CA ASP A 122 5.60 29.48 1.70
C ASP A 122 4.35 29.99 0.97
N ASP A 123 4.41 30.09 -0.37
CA ASP A 123 3.37 30.67 -1.23
C ASP A 123 2.39 29.61 -1.81
N ILE A 124 2.53 28.34 -1.44
CA ILE A 124 1.63 27.28 -1.91
C ILE A 124 0.27 27.36 -1.23
N SER A 125 -0.79 27.04 -1.98
CA SER A 125 -2.15 27.00 -1.46
C SER A 125 -2.34 25.90 -0.41
N LEU A 126 -3.31 26.10 0.49
CA LEU A 126 -3.68 25.07 1.47
C LEU A 126 -4.14 23.76 0.82
N SER A 127 -4.75 23.83 -0.38
CA SER A 127 -5.10 22.65 -1.16
C SER A 127 -3.87 21.90 -1.65
N GLU A 128 -2.85 22.62 -2.10
CA GLU A 128 -1.59 22.01 -2.52
C GLU A 128 -0.84 21.39 -1.35
N VAL A 129 -0.83 22.04 -0.17
CA VAL A 129 -0.27 21.45 1.06
C VAL A 129 -0.90 20.08 1.34
N ASP A 130 -2.24 19.98 1.28
CA ASP A 130 -2.91 18.71 1.52
C ASP A 130 -2.64 17.68 0.42
N ASP A 131 -2.49 18.11 -0.84
CA ASP A 131 -2.11 17.23 -1.93
C ASP A 131 -0.68 16.68 -1.77
N ARG A 132 0.26 17.52 -1.32
CA ARG A 132 1.62 17.11 -0.98
C ARG A 132 1.63 16.07 0.14
N ARG A 133 0.85 16.28 1.20
CA ARG A 133 0.67 15.33 2.31
C ARG A 133 0.09 14.00 1.83
N ARG A 134 -0.97 14.03 1.02
CA ARG A 134 -1.59 12.82 0.45
C ARG A 134 -0.61 12.02 -0.39
N LEU A 135 0.13 12.69 -1.27
CA LEU A 135 1.16 12.04 -2.10
C LEU A 135 2.23 11.41 -1.23
N PHE A 136 2.79 12.18 -0.27
CA PHE A 136 3.85 11.71 0.61
C PHE A 136 3.45 10.42 1.34
N TRP A 137 2.33 10.44 2.04
CA TRP A 137 1.86 9.28 2.80
C TRP A 137 1.41 8.11 1.91
N CYS A 138 0.92 8.38 0.71
CA CYS A 138 0.63 7.34 -0.27
C CYS A 138 1.91 6.58 -0.66
N VAL A 139 2.97 7.30 -1.05
CA VAL A 139 4.23 6.66 -1.45
C VAL A 139 4.97 6.04 -0.27
N TYR A 140 4.89 6.62 0.93
CA TYR A 140 5.39 6.00 2.15
C TYR A 140 4.76 4.60 2.37
N ARG A 141 3.44 4.47 2.26
CA ARG A 141 2.79 3.16 2.38
C ARG A 141 3.25 2.17 1.31
N LEU A 142 3.46 2.62 0.07
CA LEU A 142 4.00 1.79 -1.01
C LEU A 142 5.44 1.33 -0.72
N GLU A 143 6.27 2.19 -0.15
CA GLU A 143 7.63 1.86 0.27
C GLU A 143 7.64 0.78 1.35
N ILE A 144 6.86 0.96 2.42
CA ILE A 144 6.79 -0.01 3.51
C ILE A 144 6.16 -1.33 3.04
N HIS A 145 5.12 -1.28 2.19
CA HIS A 145 4.56 -2.46 1.55
C HIS A 145 5.63 -3.22 0.75
N SER A 146 6.35 -2.53 -0.12
CA SER A 146 7.43 -3.10 -0.93
C SER A 146 8.54 -3.71 -0.06
N SER A 147 8.88 -3.03 1.04
CA SER A 147 9.84 -3.53 2.02
C SER A 147 9.37 -4.82 2.72
N CYS A 148 8.10 -4.87 3.11
CA CYS A 148 7.50 -6.01 3.78
C CYS A 148 7.43 -7.24 2.86
N VAL A 149 6.95 -7.06 1.63
CA VAL A 149 6.59 -8.16 0.73
C VAL A 149 7.77 -8.63 -0.12
N PHE A 150 8.56 -7.69 -0.66
CA PHE A 150 9.69 -8.01 -1.55
C PHE A 150 11.06 -7.99 -0.85
N GLY A 151 11.09 -7.58 0.42
CA GLY A 151 12.34 -7.50 1.18
C GLY A 151 13.22 -6.30 0.82
N HIS A 152 12.68 -5.30 0.12
CA HIS A 152 13.42 -4.09 -0.24
C HIS A 152 13.84 -3.28 1.00
N THR A 153 14.86 -2.45 0.86
CA THR A 153 15.26 -1.50 1.92
C THR A 153 14.20 -0.41 2.07
N VAL A 154 13.97 0.07 3.29
CA VAL A 154 13.24 1.32 3.54
C VAL A 154 14.20 2.47 3.32
N ARG A 155 13.92 3.33 2.34
CA ARG A 155 14.80 4.44 1.94
C ARG A 155 14.57 5.68 2.80
N LEU A 156 13.34 5.89 3.23
CA LEU A 156 12.94 7.02 4.05
C LEU A 156 12.17 6.52 5.28
N PRO A 157 12.89 6.24 6.38
CA PRO A 157 12.27 5.85 7.65
C PRO A 157 11.41 6.96 8.24
N GLU A 158 10.32 6.60 8.91
CA GLU A 158 9.40 7.53 9.56
C GLU A 158 10.10 8.50 10.53
N ALA A 159 11.13 8.02 11.22
CA ALA A 159 11.92 8.84 12.15
C ALA A 159 12.62 10.05 11.50
N GLN A 160 12.68 10.12 10.16
CA GLN A 160 13.26 11.24 9.40
C GLN A 160 12.18 12.13 8.76
N VAL A 161 10.92 11.93 9.09
CA VAL A 161 9.77 12.58 8.43
C VAL A 161 9.17 13.64 9.32
N SER A 162 8.96 14.85 8.77
CA SER A 162 8.27 15.99 9.38
C SER A 162 7.10 16.44 8.48
N VAL A 163 6.25 15.49 8.07
CA VAL A 163 5.07 15.74 7.23
C VAL A 163 3.82 15.40 8.04
N TYR A 164 2.89 16.36 8.15
CA TYR A 164 1.60 16.13 8.82
C TYR A 164 0.64 15.31 7.97
N TYR A 165 -0.43 14.82 8.58
CA TYR A 165 -1.54 14.21 7.83
C TYR A 165 -2.37 15.26 7.08
N PRO A 166 -3.06 14.87 6.00
CA PRO A 166 -4.00 15.74 5.32
C PRO A 166 -5.07 16.26 6.28
N ARG A 167 -5.45 17.52 6.13
CA ARG A 167 -6.44 18.11 7.02
C ARG A 167 -7.84 17.55 6.73
N ILE A 168 -8.59 17.34 7.79
CA ILE A 168 -9.99 17.05 7.74
C ILE A 168 -10.74 18.36 8.01
N THR A 169 -11.52 18.84 7.03
CA THR A 169 -12.29 20.06 7.17
C THR A 169 -13.77 19.76 7.40
N PRO A 170 -14.50 20.61 8.16
CA PRO A 170 -15.94 20.44 8.36
C PRO A 170 -16.77 20.52 7.07
N THR A 171 -16.20 21.07 6.01
CA THR A 171 -16.85 21.22 4.70
C THR A 171 -16.72 19.99 3.81
N MET A 172 -15.91 19.00 4.20
CA MET A 172 -15.83 17.73 3.50
C MET A 172 -17.12 16.93 3.71
N ASP A 173 -17.57 16.25 2.65
CA ASP A 173 -18.66 15.29 2.79
C ASP A 173 -18.25 14.12 3.71
N PRO A 174 -19.21 13.45 4.35
CA PRO A 174 -18.92 12.40 5.33
C PRO A 174 -18.13 11.22 4.78
N GLU A 175 -18.34 10.85 3.50
CA GLU A 175 -17.62 9.75 2.87
C GLU A 175 -16.14 10.10 2.65
N THR A 176 -15.85 11.31 2.18
CA THR A 176 -14.48 11.82 2.01
C THR A 176 -13.76 11.96 3.35
N GLN A 177 -14.48 12.38 4.42
CA GLN A 177 -13.94 12.39 5.77
C GLN A 177 -13.58 10.99 6.23
N ALA A 178 -14.50 10.02 6.09
CA ALA A 178 -14.27 8.63 6.46
C ALA A 178 -13.09 8.01 5.69
N TRP A 179 -12.98 8.34 4.41
CA TRP A 179 -11.87 7.93 3.53
C TRP A 179 -10.53 8.48 4.02
N THR A 180 -10.47 9.77 4.37
CA THR A 180 -9.25 10.41 4.87
C THR A 180 -8.84 9.80 6.22
N ILE A 181 -9.77 9.71 7.18
CA ILE A 181 -9.53 9.08 8.49
C ILE A 181 -9.05 7.63 8.33
N GLY A 182 -9.61 6.90 7.36
CA GLY A 182 -9.21 5.52 7.08
C GLY A 182 -7.77 5.41 6.60
N TRP A 183 -7.34 6.29 5.71
CA TRP A 183 -5.96 6.31 5.22
C TRP A 183 -4.96 6.77 6.28
N ASP A 184 -5.32 7.72 7.14
CA ASP A 184 -4.48 8.14 8.26
C ASP A 184 -4.27 6.97 9.24
N TYR A 185 -5.35 6.28 9.59
CA TYR A 185 -5.29 5.07 10.41
C TYR A 185 -4.43 3.96 9.77
N ILE A 186 -4.62 3.69 8.48
CA ILE A 186 -3.79 2.73 7.74
C ILE A 186 -2.32 3.14 7.78
N THR A 187 -2.03 4.44 7.66
CA THR A 187 -0.66 4.96 7.73
C THR A 187 -0.04 4.73 9.10
N ASP A 188 -0.78 4.95 10.19
CA ASP A 188 -0.30 4.64 11.54
C ASP A 188 0.03 3.14 11.71
N VAL A 189 -0.79 2.26 11.13
CA VAL A 189 -0.50 0.81 11.13
C VAL A 189 0.75 0.50 10.30
N PHE A 190 0.96 1.18 9.17
CA PHE A 190 2.20 1.04 8.37
C PHE A 190 3.44 1.53 9.12
N ARG A 191 3.34 2.59 9.92
CA ARG A 191 4.42 3.06 10.79
C ARG A 191 4.81 1.99 11.81
N LEU A 192 3.84 1.32 12.43
CA LEU A 192 4.10 0.18 13.32
C LEU A 192 4.70 -1.02 12.57
N LEU A 193 4.25 -1.27 11.34
CA LEU A 193 4.82 -2.32 10.47
C LEU A 193 6.28 -2.04 10.14
N GLU A 194 6.65 -0.79 9.87
CA GLU A 194 8.04 -0.39 9.64
C GLU A 194 8.93 -0.77 10.82
N TYR A 195 8.51 -0.46 12.06
CA TYR A 195 9.25 -0.84 13.27
C TYR A 195 9.39 -2.36 13.41
N ALA A 196 8.34 -3.13 13.10
CA ALA A 196 8.39 -4.59 13.12
C ALA A 196 9.39 -5.13 12.08
N ILE A 197 9.41 -4.57 10.87
CA ILE A 197 10.36 -4.92 9.81
C ILE A 197 11.81 -4.66 10.25
N PHE A 198 12.08 -3.48 10.79
CA PHE A 198 13.42 -3.15 11.30
C PHE A 198 13.83 -4.06 12.45
N GLY A 199 12.94 -4.34 13.39
CA GLY A 199 13.19 -5.25 14.51
C GLY A 199 13.59 -6.64 14.02
N LEU A 200 12.80 -7.24 13.12
CA LEU A 200 13.06 -8.56 12.56
C LEU A 200 14.37 -8.62 11.76
N ARG A 201 14.65 -7.61 10.93
CA ARG A 201 15.90 -7.54 10.15
C ARG A 201 17.12 -7.41 11.05
N ALA A 202 17.01 -6.59 12.08
CA ALA A 202 18.08 -6.41 13.04
C ALA A 202 18.36 -7.66 13.88
N CYS A 203 17.32 -8.44 14.23
CA CYS A 203 17.49 -9.73 14.89
C CYS A 203 18.25 -10.75 14.00
N LYS A 204 18.00 -10.73 12.68
CA LYS A 204 18.72 -11.58 11.73
C LYS A 204 20.17 -11.15 11.52
N ASN A 205 20.45 -9.85 11.61
CA ASN A 205 21.77 -9.28 11.37
C ASN A 205 22.55 -9.09 12.70
N ARG A 206 23.00 -10.19 13.31
CA ARG A 206 23.75 -10.19 14.58
C ARG A 206 25.05 -9.38 14.56
N LYS A 207 25.55 -8.98 13.38
CA LYS A 207 26.79 -8.20 13.21
C LYS A 207 26.55 -6.68 13.20
N ALA A 208 25.31 -6.22 13.23
CA ALA A 208 25.04 -4.79 13.25
C ALA A 208 25.42 -4.19 14.61
N LEU A 209 26.53 -3.44 14.66
CA LEU A 209 27.04 -2.81 15.89
C LEU A 209 25.96 -1.97 16.60
N LEU A 210 25.19 -1.20 15.83
CA LEU A 210 24.08 -0.38 16.35
C LEU A 210 22.90 -1.20 16.85
N ALA A 211 22.84 -2.49 16.53
CA ALA A 211 21.79 -3.38 17.02
C ALA A 211 21.83 -3.56 18.55
N VAL A 212 23.00 -3.33 19.15
CA VAL A 212 23.24 -3.44 20.59
C VAL A 212 23.04 -2.10 21.30
N LEU A 213 23.19 -0.98 20.57
CA LEU A 213 23.27 0.37 21.16
C LEU A 213 21.96 1.18 21.03
N CYS A 214 21.00 0.74 20.21
CA CYS A 214 19.73 1.46 20.05
C CYS A 214 18.68 0.90 21.03
N ASP A 215 18.05 1.78 21.80
CA ASP A 215 16.79 1.49 22.49
C ASP A 215 15.71 1.18 21.42
N ARG A 216 15.56 -0.10 21.12
CA ARG A 216 14.51 -0.57 20.22
C ARG A 216 13.21 -0.66 21.02
N PRO A 217 12.07 -0.29 20.42
CA PRO A 217 10.81 -0.63 21.03
C PRO A 217 10.81 -2.13 21.32
N SER A 218 10.52 -2.49 22.57
CA SER A 218 10.41 -3.91 22.89
C SER A 218 9.33 -4.53 22.03
N PRO A 219 9.44 -5.81 21.65
CA PRO A 219 8.40 -6.46 20.86
C PRO A 219 7.01 -6.33 21.46
N THR A 220 6.89 -6.38 22.80
CA THR A 220 5.63 -6.17 23.53
C THR A 220 5.07 -4.77 23.33
N MET A 221 5.91 -3.72 23.32
CA MET A 221 5.47 -2.35 23.04
C MET A 221 4.80 -2.21 21.68
N LEU A 222 5.28 -2.93 20.64
CA LEU A 222 4.63 -2.90 19.33
C LEU A 222 3.23 -3.53 19.36
N LEU A 223 3.04 -4.64 20.06
CA LEU A 223 1.73 -5.27 20.22
C LEU A 223 0.79 -4.39 21.05
N ASP A 224 1.29 -3.78 22.12
CA ASP A 224 0.52 -2.86 22.96
C ASP A 224 0.13 -1.61 22.16
N SER A 225 1.05 -1.01 21.40
CA SER A 225 0.77 0.14 20.54
C SER A 225 -0.28 -0.20 19.48
N LEU A 226 -0.18 -1.38 18.85
CA LEU A 226 -1.17 -1.84 17.89
C LEU A 226 -2.54 -2.09 18.55
N ALA A 227 -2.57 -2.63 19.76
CA ALA A 227 -3.80 -2.82 20.53
C ALA A 227 -4.44 -1.47 20.90
N GLN A 228 -3.65 -0.50 21.36
CA GLN A 228 -4.11 0.85 21.63
C GLN A 228 -4.65 1.54 20.37
N LEU A 229 -3.95 1.44 19.25
CA LEU A 229 -4.39 1.99 17.97
C LEU A 229 -5.72 1.37 17.51
N LYS A 230 -5.88 0.06 17.66
CA LYS A 230 -7.16 -0.63 17.40
C LYS A 230 -8.29 -0.19 18.33
N ALA A 231 -7.98 0.02 19.60
CA ALA A 231 -8.98 0.48 20.59
C ALA A 231 -9.39 1.94 20.38
N SER A 232 -8.48 2.77 19.87
CA SER A 232 -8.73 4.19 19.57
C SER A 232 -9.42 4.42 18.21
N LYS A 233 -9.74 3.36 17.47
CA LYS A 233 -10.47 3.49 16.20
C LYS A 233 -11.69 4.39 16.35
N SER A 234 -11.77 5.38 15.46
CA SER A 234 -12.94 6.26 15.43
C SER A 234 -14.24 5.46 15.21
N ARG A 235 -15.36 5.98 15.71
CA ARG A 235 -16.69 5.37 15.47
C ARG A 235 -16.97 5.23 13.96
N THR A 236 -16.49 6.17 13.16
CA THR A 236 -16.56 6.12 11.70
C THR A 236 -15.93 4.86 11.14
N LEU A 237 -14.70 4.52 11.56
CA LEU A 237 -13.99 3.32 11.09
C LEU A 237 -14.63 2.02 11.58
N THR A 238 -15.23 2.01 12.77
CA THR A 238 -15.95 0.83 13.27
C THR A 238 -17.22 0.56 12.48
N ARG A 239 -17.88 1.60 11.98
CA ARG A 239 -19.09 1.51 11.14
C ARG A 239 -18.86 1.12 9.69
N LEU A 240 -17.61 1.16 9.19
CA LEU A 240 -17.28 0.72 7.83
C LEU A 240 -17.65 -0.76 7.56
N HIS A 241 -17.81 -1.55 8.60
CA HIS A 241 -18.19 -2.96 8.51
C HIS A 241 -19.69 -3.22 8.72
N ASP A 242 -20.45 -2.17 9.06
CA ASP A 242 -21.88 -2.28 9.35
C ASP A 242 -22.68 -2.11 8.05
N PRO A 243 -23.41 -3.17 7.60
CA PRO A 243 -24.23 -3.10 6.39
C PRO A 243 -25.34 -2.07 6.45
N ASP A 244 -25.83 -1.75 7.67
CA ASP A 244 -26.91 -0.80 7.89
C ASP A 244 -26.38 0.64 8.07
N SER A 245 -25.08 0.86 7.94
CA SER A 245 -24.45 2.18 8.03
C SER A 245 -24.74 3.01 6.78
N GLU A 246 -25.03 4.30 6.96
CA GLU A 246 -25.08 5.30 5.89
C GLU A 246 -23.78 5.39 5.07
N PHE A 247 -22.66 4.91 5.64
CA PHE A 247 -21.34 4.87 5.00
C PHE A 247 -21.07 3.55 4.27
N TYR A 248 -22.04 2.67 4.09
CA TYR A 248 -21.85 1.38 3.46
C TYR A 248 -21.75 1.46 1.93
N SER A 249 -20.76 2.23 1.46
CA SER A 249 -20.39 2.32 0.05
C SER A 249 -19.31 1.31 -0.34
N ASN A 250 -19.09 1.12 -1.64
CA ASN A 250 -17.98 0.30 -2.13
C ASN A 250 -16.62 0.83 -1.68
N ARG A 251 -16.45 2.16 -1.57
CA ARG A 251 -15.21 2.79 -1.04
C ARG A 251 -14.98 2.40 0.42
N CYS A 252 -16.03 2.47 1.25
CA CYS A 252 -15.95 2.08 2.66
C CYS A 252 -15.65 0.60 2.85
N ARG A 253 -16.27 -0.27 2.05
CA ARG A 253 -15.98 -1.71 2.06
C ARG A 253 -14.53 -2.00 1.65
N TYR A 254 -14.02 -1.33 0.64
CA TYR A 254 -12.63 -1.42 0.24
C TYR A 254 -11.70 -1.00 1.38
N MET A 255 -11.97 0.14 2.01
CA MET A 255 -11.22 0.62 3.17
C MET A 255 -11.20 -0.41 4.32
N ALA A 256 -12.34 -1.02 4.61
CA ALA A 256 -12.46 -2.06 5.63
C ALA A 256 -11.58 -3.29 5.32
N VAL A 257 -11.49 -3.70 4.05
CA VAL A 257 -10.61 -4.78 3.60
C VAL A 257 -9.15 -4.37 3.76
N GLN A 258 -8.77 -3.18 3.32
CA GLN A 258 -7.40 -2.66 3.45
C GLN A 258 -6.94 -2.60 4.92
N ILE A 259 -7.78 -2.06 5.80
CA ILE A 259 -7.54 -2.03 7.25
C ILE A 259 -7.31 -3.45 7.78
N SER A 260 -8.17 -4.40 7.40
CA SER A 260 -8.06 -5.78 7.86
C SER A 260 -6.76 -6.44 7.39
N CYS A 261 -6.35 -6.21 6.16
CA CYS A 261 -5.12 -6.75 5.60
C CYS A 261 -3.88 -6.20 6.32
N ILE A 262 -3.81 -4.88 6.48
CA ILE A 262 -2.62 -4.27 7.10
C ILE A 262 -2.51 -4.56 8.60
N GLU A 263 -3.63 -4.53 9.33
CA GLU A 263 -3.65 -4.91 10.76
C GLU A 263 -3.20 -6.35 10.97
N THR A 264 -3.63 -7.26 10.10
CA THR A 264 -3.23 -8.67 10.18
C THR A 264 -1.76 -8.84 9.89
N THR A 265 -1.28 -8.26 8.79
CA THR A 265 0.14 -8.30 8.42
C THR A 265 1.02 -7.76 9.53
N THR A 266 0.67 -6.59 10.09
CA THR A 266 1.41 -5.97 11.19
C THR A 266 1.36 -6.80 12.46
N THR A 267 0.19 -7.38 12.80
CA THR A 267 0.05 -8.26 13.96
C THR A 267 0.95 -9.49 13.84
N ILE A 268 0.93 -10.17 12.68
CA ILE A 268 1.77 -11.35 12.43
C ILE A 268 3.26 -10.98 12.49
N MET A 269 3.66 -9.87 11.87
CA MET A 269 5.05 -9.40 11.92
C MET A 269 5.51 -9.06 13.34
N ALA A 270 4.67 -8.43 14.14
CA ALA A 270 4.96 -8.14 15.55
C ALA A 270 5.06 -9.43 16.37
N LEU A 271 4.16 -10.40 16.18
CA LEU A 271 4.24 -11.71 16.83
C LEU A 271 5.53 -12.47 16.49
N LEU A 272 5.93 -12.45 15.21
CA LEU A 272 7.20 -13.03 14.77
C LEU A 272 8.40 -12.32 15.40
N TYR A 273 8.35 -11.00 15.52
CA TYR A 273 9.38 -10.23 16.20
C TYR A 273 9.45 -10.55 17.70
N CYS A 274 8.30 -10.77 18.35
CA CYS A 274 8.20 -11.22 19.75
C CYS A 274 8.64 -12.67 19.96
N GLN A 275 8.90 -13.43 18.90
CA GLN A 275 9.08 -14.89 18.95
C GLN A 275 7.88 -15.58 19.67
N ALA A 276 6.67 -15.07 19.42
CA ALA A 276 5.46 -15.61 19.98
C ALA A 276 5.22 -17.06 19.52
N PRO A 277 4.50 -17.88 20.30
CA PRO A 277 4.15 -19.24 19.90
C PRO A 277 3.45 -19.29 18.55
N ALA A 278 3.75 -20.28 17.72
CA ALA A 278 3.14 -20.43 16.39
C ALA A 278 1.61 -20.45 16.42
N ARG A 279 1.02 -21.02 17.49
CA ARG A 279 -0.46 -21.02 17.70
C ARG A 279 -1.06 -19.62 17.61
N ASP A 280 -0.38 -18.59 18.14
CA ASP A 280 -0.91 -17.22 18.16
C ASP A 280 -0.89 -16.61 16.75
N VAL A 281 0.17 -16.90 15.99
CA VAL A 281 0.28 -16.52 14.58
C VAL A 281 -0.80 -17.20 13.74
N MET A 282 -1.00 -18.53 13.93
CA MET A 282 -2.03 -19.30 13.22
C MET A 282 -3.43 -18.78 13.51
N ALA A 283 -3.75 -18.48 14.78
CA ALA A 283 -5.05 -17.95 15.18
C ALA A 283 -5.37 -16.60 14.51
N VAL A 284 -4.38 -15.73 14.41
CA VAL A 284 -4.53 -14.45 13.69
C VAL A 284 -4.79 -14.67 12.21
N ALA A 285 -4.01 -15.56 11.57
CA ALA A 285 -4.17 -15.87 10.15
C ALA A 285 -5.51 -16.52 9.84
N GLU A 286 -5.97 -17.48 10.66
CA GLU A 286 -7.26 -18.15 10.47
C GLU A 286 -8.43 -17.15 10.54
N LYS A 287 -8.43 -16.26 11.55
CA LYS A 287 -9.42 -15.20 11.68
C LYS A 287 -9.44 -14.27 10.45
N PHE A 288 -8.27 -13.94 9.95
CA PHE A 288 -8.11 -13.11 8.76
C PHE A 288 -8.69 -13.80 7.51
N LEU A 289 -8.31 -15.05 7.27
CA LEU A 289 -8.77 -15.81 6.11
C LEU A 289 -10.27 -15.97 6.10
N LYS A 290 -10.88 -16.26 7.25
CA LYS A 290 -12.34 -16.32 7.40
C LYS A 290 -13.01 -15.00 7.02
N LYS A 291 -12.43 -13.87 7.42
CA LYS A 291 -12.95 -12.55 7.07
C LYS A 291 -12.76 -12.24 5.58
N LEU A 292 -11.60 -12.60 5.03
CA LEU A 292 -11.26 -12.30 3.64
C LEU A 292 -12.10 -13.13 2.65
N SER A 293 -12.40 -14.39 2.98
CA SER A 293 -13.25 -15.26 2.14
C SER A 293 -14.69 -14.75 1.97
N SER A 294 -15.14 -13.85 2.83
CA SER A 294 -16.45 -13.18 2.71
C SER A 294 -16.40 -11.86 1.96
N ALA A 295 -15.21 -11.38 1.57
CA ALA A 295 -15.08 -10.11 0.86
C ALA A 295 -15.55 -10.21 -0.61
N PRO A 296 -16.27 -9.22 -1.14
CA PRO A 296 -16.71 -9.23 -2.52
C PRO A 296 -15.54 -9.22 -3.50
N LEU A 297 -15.69 -9.92 -4.63
CA LEU A 297 -14.64 -10.04 -5.65
C LEU A 297 -14.12 -8.69 -6.18
N ILE A 298 -15.00 -7.68 -6.28
CA ILE A 298 -14.63 -6.35 -6.73
C ILE A 298 -13.54 -5.72 -5.84
N MET A 299 -13.51 -6.02 -4.53
CA MET A 299 -12.49 -5.51 -3.63
C MET A 299 -11.10 -6.03 -3.97
N PHE A 300 -11.00 -7.27 -4.42
CA PHE A 300 -9.75 -7.86 -4.89
C PHE A 300 -9.30 -7.27 -6.22
N LYS A 301 -10.22 -7.02 -7.15
CA LYS A 301 -9.92 -6.33 -8.42
C LYS A 301 -9.31 -4.95 -8.17
N ILE A 302 -9.93 -4.13 -7.30
CA ILE A 302 -9.46 -2.78 -6.97
C ILE A 302 -8.12 -2.81 -6.23
N ALA A 303 -7.94 -3.76 -5.29
CA ALA A 303 -6.67 -3.94 -4.60
C ALA A 303 -5.56 -4.50 -5.51
N SER A 304 -5.96 -5.11 -6.63
CA SER A 304 -5.06 -5.65 -7.67
C SER A 304 -3.95 -6.54 -7.09
N SER A 305 -2.75 -6.47 -7.65
CA SER A 305 -1.61 -7.28 -7.22
C SER A 305 -1.18 -7.03 -5.77
N GLN A 306 -1.49 -5.87 -5.21
CA GLN A 306 -1.12 -5.52 -3.84
C GLN A 306 -1.64 -6.55 -2.83
N ILE A 307 -2.92 -6.95 -2.94
CA ILE A 307 -3.50 -7.93 -2.02
C ILE A 307 -2.90 -9.33 -2.24
N VAL A 308 -2.65 -9.71 -3.48
CA VAL A 308 -1.99 -10.98 -3.81
C VAL A 308 -0.61 -11.07 -3.17
N HIS A 309 0.17 -9.99 -3.27
CA HIS A 309 1.49 -9.91 -2.64
C HIS A 309 1.40 -10.00 -1.11
N GLN A 310 0.40 -9.35 -0.48
CA GLN A 310 0.18 -9.45 0.95
C GLN A 310 -0.17 -10.89 1.36
N LEU A 311 -1.04 -11.57 0.64
CA LEU A 311 -1.41 -12.96 0.91
C LEU A 311 -0.22 -13.91 0.75
N LEU A 312 0.60 -13.70 -0.28
CA LEU A 312 1.85 -14.43 -0.46
C LEU A 312 2.81 -14.19 0.74
N GLY A 313 2.94 -12.94 1.17
CA GLY A 313 3.71 -12.57 2.36
C GLY A 313 3.21 -13.26 3.63
N VAL A 314 1.89 -13.30 3.86
CA VAL A 314 1.28 -14.03 4.99
C VAL A 314 1.62 -15.52 4.93
N GLY A 315 1.51 -16.15 3.76
CA GLY A 315 1.91 -17.55 3.58
C GLY A 315 3.37 -17.83 3.97
N HIS A 316 4.30 -16.97 3.55
CA HIS A 316 5.71 -17.07 3.97
C HIS A 316 5.91 -16.85 5.47
N MET A 317 5.15 -15.94 6.08
CA MET A 317 5.20 -15.71 7.53
C MET A 317 4.70 -16.93 8.32
N LEU A 318 3.63 -17.58 7.87
CA LEU A 318 3.11 -18.82 8.47
C LEU A 318 4.13 -19.95 8.36
N SER A 319 4.73 -20.14 7.20
CA SER A 319 5.81 -21.11 6.99
C SER A 319 7.00 -20.87 7.93
N ASN A 320 7.40 -19.60 8.12
CA ASN A 320 8.49 -19.27 9.02
C ASN A 320 8.13 -19.52 10.50
N ALA A 321 6.89 -19.22 10.90
CA ALA A 321 6.43 -19.44 12.28
C ALA A 321 6.42 -20.92 12.68
N SER A 322 6.10 -21.81 11.72
CA SER A 322 5.97 -23.25 11.99
C SER A 322 7.29 -24.04 11.93
N ARG A 323 8.38 -23.44 11.39
CA ARG A 323 9.65 -24.18 11.14
C ARG A 323 10.30 -24.80 12.37
N TYR A 324 10.12 -24.19 13.52
CA TYR A 324 10.80 -24.58 14.77
C TYR A 324 9.84 -25.10 15.83
N ASP A 325 8.59 -25.37 15.44
CA ASP A 325 7.53 -25.79 16.35
C ASP A 325 7.17 -27.28 16.12
N ASN A 326 6.23 -27.79 16.91
CA ASN A 326 5.82 -29.19 16.85
C ASN A 326 5.02 -29.53 15.56
N ASP A 327 4.86 -30.81 15.27
CA ASP A 327 4.20 -31.30 14.05
C ASP A 327 2.75 -30.86 13.91
N GLN A 328 2.06 -30.59 15.02
CA GLN A 328 0.70 -30.09 15.00
C GLN A 328 0.60 -28.70 14.33
N TYR A 329 1.50 -27.76 14.69
CA TYR A 329 1.50 -26.42 14.11
C TYR A 329 2.03 -26.41 12.68
N ARG A 330 2.90 -27.34 12.31
CA ARG A 330 3.28 -27.54 10.89
C ARG A 330 2.07 -27.95 10.05
N THR A 331 1.30 -28.91 10.53
CA THR A 331 0.08 -29.35 9.84
C THR A 331 -0.93 -28.23 9.69
N GLU A 332 -1.12 -27.42 10.74
CA GLU A 332 -2.03 -26.27 10.69
C GLU A 332 -1.52 -25.18 9.75
N ALA A 333 -0.21 -24.84 9.78
CA ALA A 333 0.38 -23.92 8.84
C ALA A 333 0.19 -24.38 7.39
N LYS A 334 0.45 -25.66 7.12
CA LYS A 334 0.23 -26.26 5.80
C LYS A 334 -1.21 -26.07 5.33
N ARG A 335 -2.19 -26.36 6.19
CA ARG A 335 -3.62 -26.15 5.91
C ARG A 335 -3.95 -24.71 5.54
N LEU A 336 -3.46 -23.75 6.34
CA LEU A 336 -3.71 -22.31 6.12
C LEU A 336 -3.00 -21.81 4.86
N ILE A 337 -1.77 -22.24 4.59
CA ILE A 337 -1.02 -21.86 3.39
C ILE A 337 -1.68 -22.45 2.13
N ALA A 338 -2.16 -23.71 2.19
CA ALA A 338 -2.90 -24.30 1.09
C ALA A 338 -4.20 -23.54 0.79
N PHE A 339 -4.96 -23.18 1.84
CA PHE A 339 -6.15 -22.36 1.67
C PHE A 339 -5.84 -20.98 1.04
N LEU A 340 -4.74 -20.34 1.46
CA LEU A 340 -4.26 -19.11 0.81
C LEU A 340 -3.91 -19.35 -0.66
N GLY A 341 -3.27 -20.46 -0.98
CA GLY A 341 -2.92 -20.84 -2.35
C GLY A 341 -4.15 -20.98 -3.23
N ASP A 342 -5.18 -21.70 -2.76
CA ASP A 342 -6.44 -21.88 -3.47
C ASP A 342 -7.18 -20.54 -3.65
N LEU A 343 -7.22 -19.71 -2.60
CA LEU A 343 -7.81 -18.36 -2.68
C LEU A 343 -7.11 -17.51 -3.73
N VAL A 344 -5.77 -17.42 -3.69
CA VAL A 344 -5.00 -16.64 -4.66
C VAL A 344 -5.17 -17.18 -6.07
N LYS A 345 -5.20 -18.51 -6.24
CA LYS A 345 -5.44 -19.14 -7.54
C LYS A 345 -6.82 -18.80 -8.11
N SER A 346 -7.85 -18.73 -7.27
CA SER A 346 -9.18 -18.27 -7.68
C SER A 346 -9.21 -16.79 -8.13
N LEU A 347 -8.28 -15.98 -7.62
CA LEU A 347 -8.16 -14.57 -7.99
C LEU A 347 -7.32 -14.34 -9.27
N GLU A 348 -6.55 -15.32 -9.74
CA GLU A 348 -5.68 -15.16 -10.93
C GLU A 348 -6.49 -14.81 -12.20
N SER A 349 -7.73 -15.26 -12.29
CA SER A 349 -8.64 -14.93 -13.40
C SER A 349 -9.08 -13.46 -13.42
N VAL A 350 -9.06 -12.78 -12.28
CA VAL A 350 -9.56 -11.40 -12.11
C VAL A 350 -8.46 -10.39 -11.72
N VAL A 351 -7.30 -10.89 -11.34
CA VAL A 351 -6.08 -10.12 -11.05
C VAL A 351 -4.94 -10.73 -11.86
N PRO A 352 -4.80 -10.39 -13.14
CA PRO A 352 -3.81 -11.01 -14.04
C PRO A 352 -2.36 -10.90 -13.55
N ALA A 353 -2.06 -9.82 -12.80
CA ALA A 353 -0.75 -9.61 -12.18
C ALA A 353 -0.41 -10.62 -11.07
N ALA A 354 -1.36 -11.44 -10.61
CA ALA A 354 -1.11 -12.51 -9.65
C ALA A 354 -0.16 -13.58 -10.21
N GLY A 355 -0.20 -13.81 -11.52
CA GLY A 355 0.64 -14.80 -12.20
C GLY A 355 0.54 -16.18 -11.53
N SER A 356 1.68 -16.78 -11.18
CA SER A 356 1.74 -18.09 -10.52
C SER A 356 1.83 -18.01 -8.98
N ALA A 357 1.27 -16.97 -8.36
CA ALA A 357 1.37 -16.75 -6.90
C ALA A 357 0.64 -17.85 -6.11
N GLY A 358 -0.54 -18.31 -6.59
CA GLY A 358 -1.27 -19.43 -5.99
C GLY A 358 -0.45 -20.73 -6.01
N ASP A 359 0.15 -21.06 -7.15
CA ASP A 359 1.03 -22.25 -7.25
C ASP A 359 2.28 -22.15 -6.37
N LYS A 360 2.83 -20.94 -6.16
CA LYS A 360 3.95 -20.73 -5.23
C LYS A 360 3.55 -21.03 -3.79
N LEU A 361 2.35 -20.61 -3.38
CA LEU A 361 1.80 -20.92 -2.05
C LEU A 361 1.53 -22.42 -1.88
N LEU A 362 0.95 -23.08 -2.87
CA LEU A 362 0.70 -24.51 -2.80
C LEU A 362 2.01 -25.31 -2.68
N ARG A 363 3.04 -24.97 -3.47
CA ARG A 363 4.38 -25.56 -3.30
C ARG A 363 4.99 -25.28 -1.93
N LEU A 364 4.76 -24.07 -1.38
CA LEU A 364 5.23 -23.72 -0.03
C LEU A 364 4.52 -24.57 1.04
N ALA A 365 3.23 -24.85 0.86
CA ALA A 365 2.49 -25.77 1.74
C ALA A 365 3.05 -27.20 1.70
N GLU A 366 3.42 -27.70 0.52
CA GLU A 366 4.04 -29.01 0.34
C GLU A 366 5.43 -29.08 0.96
N ALA A 367 6.26 -28.03 0.83
CA ALA A 367 7.62 -27.97 1.36
C ALA A 367 7.67 -27.87 2.90
N ASN A 368 6.57 -27.61 3.57
CA ASN A 368 6.44 -27.59 5.04
C ASN A 368 6.14 -29.01 5.61
N THR A 369 6.36 -30.03 4.82
CA THR A 369 6.35 -31.44 5.29
C THR A 369 7.78 -31.77 5.78
#